data_85c064dc7a44e1b2561411839ae3aa66
#
_entry.id   85c064dc7a44e1b2561411839ae3aa66
#
_cell.length_a   1.000
_cell.length_b   1.000
_cell.length_c   1.000
_cell.angle_alpha   90.00
_cell.angle_beta   90.00
_cell.angle_gamma   90.00
#
_symmetry.space_group_name_H-M   'P 1'
#
loop_
_entity.id
_entity.type
_entity.pdbx_description
1 polymer ?
#
loop_
_entity_poly.entity_id
_entity_poly.type
_entity_poly.pdbx_seq_one_letter_code
_entity_poly.pdbx_strand_id
1 'polypeptide(L)'
;MTPRQNFKNLCNLTTELVGLPKGSLSNRSREYKYQVPRAVISVIARQEENIHRDVIGKGIGRDRTCVNHYEKFHEANYRSYELYRKTYIDVYIAYCNQKKKKKYFKTQAAFYKFLDKHNIKSTENHNTELALRSGNFYVILQLTHEDFYNVIEIIKFAFREHHYEYKVI
;
A
#
# COMPACT_ATOMS: atom_id res chain seq x y z
N MET A 1 -0.56 -13.38 -8.07
CA MET A 1 -0.30 -14.02 -6.76
C MET A 1 -1.50 -14.84 -6.35
N THR A 2 -1.30 -15.99 -5.68
CA THR A 2 -2.42 -16.80 -5.18
C THR A 2 -3.01 -16.19 -3.90
N PRO A 3 -4.30 -16.45 -3.56
CA PRO A 3 -4.90 -15.99 -2.31
C PRO A 3 -4.10 -16.39 -1.05
N ARG A 4 -3.50 -17.59 -1.07
CA ARG A 4 -2.63 -18.06 0.01
C ARG A 4 -1.36 -17.22 0.15
N GLN A 5 -0.75 -16.84 -0.97
CA GLN A 5 0.46 -16.00 -0.96
C GLN A 5 0.14 -14.58 -0.51
N ASN A 6 -0.98 -14.00 -0.98
CA ASN A 6 -1.44 -12.69 -0.54
C ASN A 6 -1.67 -12.66 0.98
N PHE A 7 -2.34 -13.68 1.51
CA PHE A 7 -2.59 -13.77 2.94
C PHE A 7 -1.29 -13.93 3.75
N LYS A 8 -0.34 -14.74 3.26
CA LYS A 8 0.98 -14.88 3.89
C LYS A 8 1.74 -13.54 3.95
N ASN A 9 1.67 -12.76 2.88
CA ASN A 9 2.30 -11.43 2.83
C ASN A 9 1.65 -10.48 3.85
N LEU A 10 0.32 -10.52 3.99
CA LEU A 10 -0.40 -9.74 4.98
C LEU A 10 -0.04 -10.15 6.41
N CYS A 11 0.10 -11.46 6.69
CA CYS A 11 0.58 -11.95 7.97
C CYS A 11 1.98 -11.43 8.30
N ASN A 12 2.90 -11.45 7.33
CA ASN A 12 4.27 -10.96 7.53
C ASN A 12 4.30 -9.45 7.80
N LEU A 13 3.56 -8.67 7.02
CA LEU A 13 3.40 -7.22 7.24
C LEU A 13 2.90 -6.93 8.67
N THR A 14 1.89 -7.66 9.09
CA THR A 14 1.28 -7.45 10.41
C THR A 14 2.24 -7.82 11.53
N THR A 15 2.95 -8.96 11.43
CA THR A 15 3.92 -9.37 12.46
C THR A 15 5.06 -8.36 12.59
N GLU A 16 5.53 -7.78 11.49
CA GLU A 16 6.54 -6.73 11.49
C GLU A 16 6.05 -5.47 12.21
N LEU A 17 4.82 -5.01 11.91
CA LEU A 17 4.24 -3.82 12.54
C LEU A 17 3.99 -3.97 14.04
N VAL A 18 3.54 -5.14 14.49
CA VAL A 18 3.24 -5.36 15.91
C VAL A 18 4.43 -5.91 16.70
N GLY A 19 5.61 -6.02 16.09
CA GLY A 19 6.82 -6.50 16.75
C GLY A 19 6.79 -7.99 17.12
N LEU A 20 6.08 -8.82 16.35
CA LEU A 20 6.02 -10.26 16.56
C LEU A 20 6.95 -11.02 15.61
N PRO A 21 7.46 -12.19 16.00
CA PRO A 21 8.24 -13.03 15.11
C PRO A 21 7.43 -13.45 13.86
N LYS A 22 8.08 -13.46 12.70
CA LYS A 22 7.47 -13.91 11.45
C LYS A 22 6.92 -15.34 11.60
N GLY A 23 5.68 -15.54 11.13
CA GLY A 23 4.99 -16.83 11.25
C GLY A 23 4.32 -17.10 12.61
N SER A 24 4.51 -16.24 13.63
CA SER A 24 3.96 -16.44 14.96
C SER A 24 2.43 -16.38 15.03
N LEU A 25 1.76 -15.79 14.03
CA LEU A 25 0.30 -15.75 13.99
C LEU A 25 -0.34 -17.14 13.81
N SER A 26 0.41 -18.12 13.33
CA SER A 26 -0.07 -19.51 13.22
C SER A 26 0.10 -20.34 14.51
N ASN A 27 0.74 -19.80 15.55
CA ASN A 27 0.91 -20.51 16.82
C ASN A 27 -0.43 -20.74 17.55
N ARG A 28 -0.43 -21.60 18.55
CA ARG A 28 -1.65 -21.95 19.32
C ARG A 28 -1.96 -20.99 20.48
N SER A 29 -1.10 -20.01 20.76
CA SER A 29 -1.30 -19.09 21.88
C SER A 29 -2.61 -18.32 21.76
N ARG A 30 -3.28 -18.12 22.90
CA ARG A 30 -4.51 -17.32 23.04
C ARG A 30 -4.24 -15.94 23.64
N GLU A 31 -2.99 -15.55 23.82
CA GLU A 31 -2.62 -14.21 24.30
C GLU A 31 -3.11 -13.12 23.35
N TYR A 32 -3.53 -11.99 23.89
CA TYR A 32 -4.06 -10.84 23.14
C TYR A 32 -3.11 -10.33 22.07
N LYS A 33 -1.80 -10.36 22.33
CA LYS A 33 -0.77 -9.96 21.35
C LYS A 33 -0.81 -10.76 20.03
N TYR A 34 -1.37 -12.00 20.06
CA TYR A 34 -1.59 -12.82 18.86
C TYR A 34 -3.05 -12.79 18.40
N GLN A 35 -4.01 -12.74 19.34
CA GLN A 35 -5.43 -12.78 18.99
C GLN A 35 -5.86 -11.53 18.21
N VAL A 36 -5.47 -10.35 18.70
CA VAL A 36 -5.84 -9.08 18.07
C VAL A 36 -5.32 -8.99 16.62
N PRO A 37 -4.01 -9.20 16.33
CA PRO A 37 -3.53 -9.21 14.96
C PRO A 37 -4.19 -10.25 14.06
N ARG A 38 -4.46 -11.48 14.58
CA ARG A 38 -5.19 -12.51 13.81
C ARG A 38 -6.58 -12.05 13.41
N ALA A 39 -7.33 -11.46 14.33
CA ALA A 39 -8.67 -10.96 14.06
C ALA A 39 -8.62 -9.83 13.01
N VAL A 40 -7.70 -8.88 13.17
CA VAL A 40 -7.50 -7.74 12.27
C VAL A 40 -7.18 -8.21 10.85
N ILE A 41 -6.16 -9.06 10.67
CA ILE A 41 -5.78 -9.52 9.32
C ILE A 41 -6.84 -10.39 8.67
N SER A 42 -7.60 -11.15 9.47
CA SER A 42 -8.70 -11.96 8.95
C SER A 42 -9.79 -11.10 8.34
N VAL A 43 -10.14 -10.00 9.01
CA VAL A 43 -11.14 -9.06 8.52
C VAL A 43 -10.63 -8.33 7.27
N ILE A 44 -9.42 -7.78 7.29
CA ILE A 44 -8.83 -7.11 6.12
C ILE A 44 -8.77 -8.06 4.91
N ALA A 45 -8.29 -9.31 5.11
CA ALA A 45 -8.21 -10.30 4.05
C ALA A 45 -9.58 -10.65 3.44
N ARG A 46 -10.63 -10.63 4.25
CA ARG A 46 -12.00 -10.86 3.79
C ARG A 46 -12.57 -9.67 3.03
N GLN A 47 -12.44 -8.47 3.59
CA GLN A 47 -13.05 -7.26 3.05
C GLN A 47 -12.34 -6.77 1.79
N GLU A 48 -11.00 -6.79 1.80
CA GLU A 48 -10.21 -6.17 0.73
C GLU A 48 -9.77 -7.15 -0.37
N GLU A 49 -9.54 -8.42 -0.02
CA GLU A 49 -9.03 -9.44 -0.94
C GLU A 49 -10.04 -10.54 -1.26
N ASN A 50 -11.19 -10.54 -0.60
CA ASN A 50 -12.19 -11.61 -0.68
C ASN A 50 -11.60 -13.02 -0.51
N ILE A 51 -10.56 -13.17 0.32
CA ILE A 51 -9.90 -14.45 0.55
C ILE A 51 -10.83 -15.38 1.32
N HIS A 52 -10.96 -16.64 0.86
CA HIS A 52 -11.85 -17.61 1.48
C HIS A 52 -11.44 -17.91 2.93
N ARG A 53 -12.43 -18.10 3.84
CA ARG A 53 -12.20 -18.33 5.28
C ARG A 53 -11.31 -19.52 5.60
N ASP A 54 -11.37 -20.59 4.80
CA ASP A 54 -10.51 -21.76 4.99
C ASP A 54 -9.03 -21.44 4.72
N VAL A 55 -8.74 -20.58 3.76
CA VAL A 55 -7.37 -20.13 3.44
C VAL A 55 -6.83 -19.30 4.59
N ILE A 56 -7.65 -18.38 5.11
CA ILE A 56 -7.30 -17.52 6.24
C ILE A 56 -7.09 -18.39 7.50
N GLY A 57 -8.05 -19.24 7.82
CA GLY A 57 -7.99 -20.12 8.98
C GLY A 57 -6.73 -20.99 9.00
N LYS A 58 -6.41 -21.65 7.87
CA LYS A 58 -5.17 -22.42 7.71
C LYS A 58 -3.93 -21.55 7.92
N GLY A 59 -3.93 -20.30 7.39
CA GLY A 59 -2.80 -19.39 7.50
C GLY A 59 -2.52 -18.91 8.93
N ILE A 60 -3.55 -18.77 9.78
CA ILE A 60 -3.42 -18.40 11.20
C ILE A 60 -3.48 -19.58 12.16
N GLY A 61 -3.46 -20.82 11.67
CA GLY A 61 -3.54 -22.02 12.49
C GLY A 61 -4.86 -22.15 13.27
N ARG A 62 -5.98 -21.75 12.66
CA ARG A 62 -7.32 -21.77 13.27
C ARG A 62 -8.34 -22.37 12.29
N ASP A 63 -9.49 -22.72 12.83
CA ASP A 63 -10.66 -23.14 12.07
C ASP A 63 -11.34 -21.95 11.36
N ARG A 64 -12.05 -22.23 10.29
CA ARG A 64 -12.84 -21.22 9.54
C ARG A 64 -13.91 -20.54 10.38
N THR A 65 -14.44 -21.25 11.40
CA THR A 65 -15.43 -20.70 12.33
C THR A 65 -14.85 -19.57 13.16
N CYS A 66 -13.55 -19.65 13.50
CA CYS A 66 -12.84 -18.56 14.17
C CYS A 66 -12.77 -17.32 13.30
N VAL A 67 -12.54 -17.48 12.00
CA VAL A 67 -12.54 -16.35 11.04
C VAL A 67 -13.93 -15.72 10.95
N ASN A 68 -14.98 -16.53 10.88
CA ASN A 68 -16.37 -16.05 10.89
C ASN A 68 -16.70 -15.24 12.16
N HIS A 69 -16.19 -15.72 13.32
CA HIS A 69 -16.31 -15.00 14.58
C HIS A 69 -15.62 -13.63 14.52
N TYR A 70 -14.41 -13.54 13.96
CA TYR A 70 -13.70 -12.28 13.80
C TYR A 70 -14.46 -11.28 12.92
N GLU A 71 -15.03 -11.73 11.81
CA GLU A 71 -15.88 -10.88 10.94
C GLU A 71 -17.11 -10.36 11.69
N LYS A 72 -17.82 -11.26 12.40
CA LYS A 72 -19.04 -10.92 13.14
C LYS A 72 -18.82 -9.87 14.23
N PHE A 73 -17.70 -9.94 14.94
CA PHE A 73 -17.41 -9.04 16.05
C PHE A 73 -16.50 -7.86 15.69
N HIS A 74 -16.14 -7.72 14.41
CA HIS A 74 -15.27 -6.64 13.96
C HIS A 74 -15.75 -5.27 14.38
N GLU A 75 -16.99 -4.92 14.09
CA GLU A 75 -17.50 -3.58 14.35
C GLU A 75 -17.60 -3.28 15.84
N ALA A 76 -18.05 -4.23 16.64
CA ALA A 76 -18.09 -4.09 18.08
C ALA A 76 -16.69 -3.90 18.68
N ASN A 77 -15.71 -4.69 18.23
CA ASN A 77 -14.32 -4.55 18.67
C ASN A 77 -13.70 -3.22 18.23
N TYR A 78 -13.98 -2.78 17.00
CA TYR A 78 -13.47 -1.51 16.48
C TYR A 78 -13.99 -0.32 17.30
N ARG A 79 -15.25 -0.35 17.71
CA ARG A 79 -15.87 0.72 18.51
C ARG A 79 -15.41 0.72 19.98
N SER A 80 -15.34 -0.46 20.61
CA SER A 80 -15.19 -0.57 22.07
C SER A 80 -13.81 -1.01 22.56
N TYR A 81 -12.96 -1.54 21.68
CA TYR A 81 -11.65 -2.07 22.07
C TYR A 81 -10.50 -1.28 21.42
N GLU A 82 -9.87 -0.42 22.20
CA GLU A 82 -8.85 0.52 21.72
C GLU A 82 -7.65 -0.18 21.06
N LEU A 83 -7.11 -1.23 21.68
CA LEU A 83 -5.98 -1.97 21.10
C LEU A 83 -6.33 -2.58 19.74
N TYR A 84 -7.54 -3.12 19.61
CA TYR A 84 -8.01 -3.67 18.34
C TYR A 84 -8.11 -2.58 17.26
N ARG A 85 -8.76 -1.45 17.60
CA ARG A 85 -8.91 -0.31 16.68
C ARG A 85 -7.57 0.23 16.21
N LYS A 86 -6.63 0.48 17.14
CA LYS A 86 -5.29 0.94 16.81
C LYS A 86 -4.56 -0.04 15.88
N THR A 87 -4.55 -1.32 16.23
CA THR A 87 -3.92 -2.37 15.41
C THR A 87 -4.55 -2.44 14.02
N TYR A 88 -5.89 -2.34 13.93
CA TYR A 88 -6.60 -2.35 12.66
C TYR A 88 -6.17 -1.17 11.77
N ILE A 89 -6.16 0.04 12.33
CA ILE A 89 -5.77 1.25 11.59
C ILE A 89 -4.33 1.13 11.08
N ASP A 90 -3.39 0.75 11.94
CA ASP A 90 -1.97 0.64 11.60
C ASP A 90 -1.74 -0.39 10.48
N VAL A 91 -2.35 -1.58 10.62
CA VAL A 91 -2.24 -2.65 9.60
C VAL A 91 -2.94 -2.27 8.30
N TYR A 92 -4.11 -1.64 8.36
CA TYR A 92 -4.86 -1.23 7.19
C TYR A 92 -4.13 -0.15 6.38
N ILE A 93 -3.56 0.86 7.05
CA ILE A 93 -2.74 1.89 6.40
C ILE A 93 -1.53 1.26 5.71
N ALA A 94 -0.81 0.38 6.40
CA ALA A 94 0.36 -0.30 5.83
C ALA A 94 -0.03 -1.21 4.65
N TYR A 95 -1.15 -1.92 4.74
CA TYR A 95 -1.72 -2.70 3.66
C TYR A 95 -2.04 -1.83 2.43
N CYS A 96 -2.74 -0.72 2.63
CA CYS A 96 -3.04 0.23 1.56
C CYS A 96 -1.77 0.80 0.93
N ASN A 97 -0.76 1.12 1.73
CA ASN A 97 0.53 1.61 1.25
C ASN A 97 1.28 0.53 0.45
N GLN A 98 1.21 -0.74 0.85
CA GLN A 98 1.76 -1.85 0.05
C GLN A 98 1.04 -2.03 -1.28
N LYS A 99 -0.27 -1.89 -1.31
CA LYS A 99 -1.08 -1.97 -2.55
C LYS A 99 -0.83 -0.78 -3.46
N LYS A 100 -0.62 0.38 -2.87
CA LYS A 100 -0.19 1.59 -3.57
C LYS A 100 1.30 1.58 -3.91
N LYS A 101 1.99 0.44 -3.91
CA LYS A 101 3.40 0.34 -4.33
C LYS A 101 3.55 0.95 -5.71
N LYS A 102 3.66 2.27 -5.68
CA LYS A 102 4.10 3.03 -6.83
C LYS A 102 5.50 2.55 -7.16
N LYS A 103 5.71 2.21 -8.40
CA LYS A 103 7.01 1.78 -8.90
C LYS A 103 8.03 2.91 -8.71
N TYR A 104 9.26 2.57 -8.38
CA TYR A 104 10.38 3.50 -8.37
C TYR A 104 11.29 3.18 -9.55
N PHE A 105 11.86 4.21 -10.14
CA PHE A 105 12.89 4.02 -11.16
C PHE A 105 14.17 3.50 -10.48
N LYS A 106 14.80 2.50 -11.11
CA LYS A 106 16.04 1.91 -10.59
C LYS A 106 17.28 2.73 -10.96
N THR A 107 17.21 3.46 -12.08
CA THR A 107 18.32 4.26 -12.62
C THR A 107 17.80 5.58 -13.18
N GLN A 108 18.67 6.58 -13.21
CA GLN A 108 18.40 7.88 -13.83
C GLN A 108 18.06 7.74 -15.32
N ALA A 109 18.78 6.87 -16.03
CA ALA A 109 18.51 6.60 -17.43
C ALA A 109 17.08 6.04 -17.69
N ALA A 110 16.60 5.15 -16.80
CA ALA A 110 15.24 4.64 -16.88
C ALA A 110 14.19 5.72 -16.62
N PHE A 111 14.47 6.66 -15.70
CA PHE A 111 13.62 7.82 -15.43
C PHE A 111 13.53 8.73 -16.65
N TYR A 112 14.64 9.15 -17.23
CA TYR A 112 14.63 10.00 -18.42
C TYR A 112 14.00 9.32 -19.64
N LYS A 113 14.30 8.03 -19.88
CA LYS A 113 13.66 7.27 -20.96
C LYS A 113 12.14 7.20 -20.78
N PHE A 114 11.66 7.16 -19.55
CA PHE A 114 10.23 7.18 -19.23
C PHE A 114 9.62 8.55 -19.55
N LEU A 115 10.29 9.65 -19.20
CA LEU A 115 9.85 11.02 -19.56
C LEU A 115 9.75 11.19 -21.08
N ASP A 116 10.78 10.76 -21.81
CA ASP A 116 10.80 10.83 -23.29
C ASP A 116 9.66 10.00 -23.91
N LYS A 117 9.43 8.79 -23.39
CA LYS A 117 8.34 7.93 -23.86
C LYS A 117 6.97 8.58 -23.75
N HIS A 118 6.76 9.39 -22.73
CA HIS A 118 5.50 10.08 -22.47
C HIS A 118 5.51 11.53 -22.96
N ASN A 119 6.54 11.92 -23.73
CA ASN A 119 6.71 13.28 -24.25
C ASN A 119 6.69 14.38 -23.17
N ILE A 120 7.21 14.05 -21.98
CA ILE A 120 7.36 14.99 -20.86
C ILE A 120 8.72 15.66 -21.01
N LYS A 121 8.73 16.88 -21.56
CA LYS A 121 9.94 17.65 -21.89
C LYS A 121 9.70 19.14 -21.73
N SER A 122 10.78 19.90 -21.61
CA SER A 122 10.75 21.37 -21.58
C SER A 122 10.34 21.97 -22.95
N THR A 123 9.75 23.14 -22.91
CA THR A 123 9.40 23.95 -24.08
C THR A 123 10.42 25.08 -24.30
N GLU A 124 10.58 25.54 -25.52
CA GLU A 124 11.62 26.54 -25.89
C GLU A 124 11.37 27.92 -25.25
N ASN A 125 10.12 28.37 -25.22
CA ASN A 125 9.73 29.70 -24.69
C ASN A 125 9.03 29.52 -23.34
N HIS A 126 9.81 29.35 -22.26
CA HIS A 126 9.28 29.09 -20.94
C HIS A 126 9.10 30.36 -20.09
N ASN A 127 8.10 30.33 -19.23
CA ASN A 127 7.82 31.34 -18.21
C ASN A 127 7.48 30.74 -16.82
N THR A 128 7.53 29.44 -16.75
CA THR A 128 7.24 28.68 -15.51
C THR A 128 8.18 27.48 -15.40
N GLU A 129 8.63 27.16 -14.23
CA GLU A 129 9.44 25.98 -13.96
C GLU A 129 8.69 24.99 -13.07
N LEU A 130 8.75 23.72 -13.43
CA LEU A 130 8.16 22.61 -12.70
C LEU A 130 9.24 21.62 -12.30
N ALA A 131 9.52 21.50 -11.00
CA ALA A 131 10.37 20.44 -10.49
C ALA A 131 9.55 19.16 -10.36
N LEU A 132 9.94 18.11 -11.09
CA LEU A 132 9.36 16.77 -11.01
C LEU A 132 10.36 15.80 -10.39
N ARG A 133 9.96 15.13 -9.33
CA ARG A 133 10.80 14.18 -8.59
C ARG A 133 10.17 12.79 -8.55
N SER A 134 10.98 11.75 -8.66
CA SER A 134 10.58 10.36 -8.42
C SER A 134 11.69 9.63 -7.65
N GLY A 135 11.49 9.45 -6.35
CA GLY A 135 12.51 8.92 -5.45
C GLY A 135 13.75 9.82 -5.39
N ASN A 136 14.91 9.30 -5.81
CA ASN A 136 16.18 10.04 -5.83
C ASN A 136 16.43 10.83 -7.12
N PHE A 137 15.57 10.68 -8.13
CA PHE A 137 15.72 11.32 -9.43
C PHE A 137 14.80 12.52 -9.54
N TYR A 138 15.30 13.60 -10.12
CA TYR A 138 14.51 14.80 -10.37
C TYR A 138 14.88 15.43 -11.71
N VAL A 139 13.96 16.21 -12.23
CA VAL A 139 14.13 17.05 -13.43
C VAL A 139 13.41 18.36 -13.21
N ILE A 140 13.96 19.44 -13.73
CA ILE A 140 13.28 20.74 -13.84
C ILE A 140 12.78 20.86 -15.27
N LEU A 141 11.47 20.97 -15.43
CA LEU A 141 10.81 21.19 -16.72
C LEU A 141 10.52 22.67 -16.85
N GLN A 142 10.97 23.26 -17.93
CA GLN A 142 10.71 24.64 -18.30
C GLN A 142 9.50 24.66 -19.24
N LEU A 143 8.40 25.29 -18.82
CA LEU A 143 7.10 25.21 -19.47
C LEU A 143 6.52 26.59 -19.77
N THR A 144 5.67 26.68 -20.80
CA THR A 144 4.80 27.83 -20.96
C THR A 144 3.57 27.71 -20.07
N HIS A 145 2.89 28.82 -19.78
CA HIS A 145 1.61 28.76 -19.05
C HIS A 145 0.54 27.94 -19.79
N GLU A 146 0.56 27.96 -21.12
CA GLU A 146 -0.39 27.21 -21.95
C GLU A 146 -0.15 25.68 -21.84
N ASP A 147 1.13 25.26 -21.86
CA ASP A 147 1.50 23.84 -21.77
C ASP A 147 1.43 23.28 -20.36
N PHE A 148 1.50 24.13 -19.34
CA PHE A 148 1.62 23.74 -17.95
C PHE A 148 0.53 22.75 -17.50
N TYR A 149 -0.73 23.07 -17.76
CA TYR A 149 -1.84 22.21 -17.38
C TYR A 149 -1.84 20.88 -18.15
N ASN A 150 -1.53 20.92 -19.45
CA ASN A 150 -1.44 19.72 -20.27
C ASN A 150 -0.32 18.80 -19.78
N VAL A 151 0.86 19.34 -19.47
CA VAL A 151 2.00 18.56 -18.98
C VAL A 151 1.69 17.96 -17.60
N ILE A 152 1.03 18.69 -16.70
CA ILE A 152 0.60 18.14 -15.40
C ILE A 152 -0.36 16.97 -15.59
N GLU A 153 -1.34 17.05 -16.48
CA GLU A 153 -2.28 15.95 -16.72
C GLU A 153 -1.54 14.73 -17.35
N ILE A 154 -0.60 14.97 -18.26
CA ILE A 154 0.26 13.90 -18.80
C ILE A 154 1.09 13.25 -17.67
N ILE A 155 1.69 14.04 -16.77
CA ILE A 155 2.45 13.54 -15.63
C ILE A 155 1.54 12.70 -14.73
N LYS A 156 0.38 13.19 -14.33
CA LYS A 156 -0.58 12.45 -13.49
C LYS A 156 -0.95 11.10 -14.11
N PHE A 157 -1.22 11.08 -15.41
CA PHE A 157 -1.57 9.86 -16.13
C PHE A 157 -0.38 8.92 -16.29
N ALA A 158 0.78 9.40 -16.73
CA ALA A 158 1.99 8.61 -16.94
C ALA A 158 2.48 8.00 -15.62
N PHE A 159 2.55 8.80 -14.55
CA PHE A 159 3.05 8.39 -13.25
C PHE A 159 2.01 7.73 -12.35
N ARG A 160 0.82 7.40 -12.81
CA ARG A 160 -0.24 6.76 -11.98
C ARG A 160 0.24 5.52 -11.20
N GLU A 161 1.20 4.77 -11.77
CA GLU A 161 1.80 3.58 -11.15
C GLU A 161 3.17 3.85 -10.53
N HIS A 162 3.68 5.09 -10.57
CA HIS A 162 4.99 5.46 -10.05
C HIS A 162 4.85 6.43 -8.89
N HIS A 163 5.82 6.38 -7.97
CA HIS A 163 5.94 7.41 -6.95
C HIS A 163 6.48 8.69 -7.60
N TYR A 164 5.80 9.80 -7.41
CA TYR A 164 6.26 11.10 -7.88
C TYR A 164 5.72 12.23 -7.02
N GLU A 165 6.45 13.32 -7.05
CA GLU A 165 6.10 14.59 -6.45
C GLU A 165 6.45 15.68 -7.47
N TYR A 166 5.67 16.75 -7.51
CA TYR A 166 6.02 17.92 -8.30
C TYR A 166 5.78 19.20 -7.51
N LYS A 167 6.58 20.21 -7.84
CA LYS A 167 6.48 21.54 -7.25
C LYS A 167 6.72 22.58 -8.34
N VAL A 168 5.88 23.61 -8.35
CA VAL A 168 6.08 24.80 -9.17
C VAL A 168 7.14 25.68 -8.51
N ILE A 169 8.10 26.15 -9.25
CA ILE A 169 9.21 27.00 -8.79
C ILE A 169 8.98 28.44 -9.26
#